data_f06271971acf2fe8963be4be3a8e95e8
#
_entry.id   f06271971acf2fe8963be4be3a8e95e8
#
_cell.length_a   1.000
_cell.length_b   1.000
_cell.length_c   1.000
_cell.angle_alpha   90.00
_cell.angle_beta   90.00
_cell.angle_gamma   90.00
#
_symmetry.space_group_name_H-M   'P 1'
#
loop_
_entity.id
_entity.type
_entity.pdbx_description
1 polymer ?
#
loop_
_entity_poly.entity_id
_entity_poly.type
_entity_poly.pdbx_seq_one_letter_code
_entity_poly.pdbx_strand_id
1 'polypeptide(L)'
;MKHISLLVLPLVLAACAPAPSGSDAAPVAAAPSPYAFEVNLTLTPRAAEMLASTKERVIVDAMYFGLPISPDAPGIDEHGEQIYLGNDAVEVDPVNAVVKAPGNGFDATHLASVKGEPEVLVNVYSARKTHENNLISCGLYQGPVAMAQKQPVPIACDLIDWPADAAVEAPAAKQ
;
A
#
# COMPACT_ATOMS: atom_id res chain seq x y z
N MET A 1 19.10 -81.10 48.43
CA MET A 1 18.70 -79.76 48.66
C MET A 1 19.03 -78.99 47.38
N LYS A 2 18.01 -78.67 46.61
CA LYS A 2 18.20 -78.02 45.28
C LYS A 2 17.92 -76.54 45.43
N HIS A 3 18.94 -75.68 45.16
CA HIS A 3 18.78 -74.24 45.12
C HIS A 3 18.37 -73.80 43.72
N ILE A 4 17.18 -73.26 43.63
CA ILE A 4 16.65 -72.65 42.41
C ILE A 4 17.07 -71.14 42.41
N SER A 5 17.96 -70.81 41.54
CA SER A 5 18.35 -69.39 41.32
C SER A 5 17.38 -68.73 40.36
N LEU A 6 16.66 -67.69 40.81
CA LEU A 6 15.71 -66.95 40.05
C LEU A 6 16.46 -65.78 39.35
N LEU A 7 16.51 -65.87 38.02
CA LEU A 7 17.15 -64.79 37.20
C LEU A 7 16.10 -63.69 36.95
N VAL A 8 16.31 -62.53 37.53
CA VAL A 8 15.47 -61.32 37.28
C VAL A 8 16.06 -60.55 36.13
N LEU A 9 15.32 -60.51 35.03
CA LEU A 9 15.67 -59.73 33.81
C LEU A 9 15.11 -58.29 33.97
N PRO A 10 15.91 -57.23 33.89
CA PRO A 10 15.39 -55.87 33.90
C PRO A 10 14.84 -55.48 32.53
N LEU A 11 13.58 -55.10 32.51
CA LEU A 11 12.89 -54.55 31.34
C LEU A 11 13.29 -53.07 31.19
N VAL A 12 14.11 -52.76 30.17
CA VAL A 12 14.46 -51.37 29.82
C VAL A 12 13.32 -50.82 28.99
N LEU A 13 12.52 -49.90 29.56
CA LEU A 13 11.57 -49.06 28.81
C LEU A 13 12.36 -47.94 28.11
N ALA A 14 12.49 -48.04 26.80
CA ALA A 14 12.94 -46.92 25.97
C ALA A 14 11.84 -45.87 25.89
N ALA A 15 12.00 -44.77 26.61
CA ALA A 15 11.16 -43.59 26.46
C ALA A 15 11.51 -42.89 25.13
N CYS A 16 10.62 -42.94 24.13
CA CYS A 16 10.65 -42.11 22.96
C CYS A 16 10.32 -40.66 23.39
N ALA A 17 11.34 -39.80 23.47
CA ALA A 17 11.13 -38.38 23.61
C ALA A 17 10.63 -37.82 22.24
N PRO A 18 9.54 -37.05 22.22
CA PRO A 18 9.16 -36.37 20.99
C PRO A 18 10.22 -35.31 20.65
N ALA A 19 10.67 -35.32 19.39
CA ALA A 19 11.55 -34.29 18.86
C ALA A 19 10.85 -32.93 18.93
N PRO A 20 11.56 -31.84 19.28
CA PRO A 20 11.00 -30.50 19.22
C PRO A 20 10.74 -30.15 17.74
N SER A 21 9.48 -30.22 17.35
CA SER A 21 9.01 -29.78 16.04
C SER A 21 8.94 -28.25 16.00
N GLY A 22 9.53 -27.67 14.98
CA GLY A 22 9.17 -26.36 14.49
C GLY A 22 9.90 -25.20 15.16
N SER A 23 11.04 -24.81 14.59
CA SER A 23 11.41 -23.39 14.60
C SER A 23 10.27 -22.64 13.91
N ASP A 24 9.42 -21.97 14.68
CA ASP A 24 8.66 -20.82 14.21
C ASP A 24 9.70 -19.72 13.88
N ALA A 25 10.24 -19.79 12.67
CA ALA A 25 10.97 -18.66 12.11
C ALA A 25 9.95 -17.53 12.00
N ALA A 26 10.07 -16.52 12.85
CA ALA A 26 9.31 -15.29 12.71
C ALA A 26 9.45 -14.83 11.24
N PRO A 27 8.36 -14.38 10.58
CA PRO A 27 8.45 -13.90 9.21
C PRO A 27 9.51 -12.81 9.14
N VAL A 28 10.59 -13.07 8.39
CA VAL A 28 11.60 -12.07 8.12
C VAL A 28 10.88 -10.95 7.39
N ALA A 29 10.78 -9.78 8.03
CA ALA A 29 10.21 -8.60 7.39
C ALA A 29 10.96 -8.39 6.07
N ALA A 30 10.25 -8.43 4.95
CA ALA A 30 10.83 -8.17 3.65
C ALA A 30 11.51 -6.79 3.68
N ALA A 31 12.71 -6.69 3.12
CA ALA A 31 13.39 -5.41 2.99
C ALA A 31 12.44 -4.42 2.28
N PRO A 32 12.41 -3.14 2.71
CA PRO A 32 11.58 -2.15 2.03
C PRO A 32 11.96 -2.06 0.55
N SER A 33 10.96 -1.90 -0.33
CA SER A 33 11.18 -1.70 -1.75
C SER A 33 12.09 -0.48 -1.98
N PRO A 34 13.00 -0.51 -2.97
CA PRO A 34 13.81 0.65 -3.32
C PRO A 34 13.00 1.83 -3.86
N TYR A 35 11.70 1.66 -4.09
CA TYR A 35 10.77 2.69 -4.55
C TYR A 35 9.81 3.17 -3.45
N ALA A 36 9.99 2.70 -2.22
CA ALA A 36 9.18 3.13 -1.07
C ALA A 36 9.51 4.57 -0.69
N PHE A 37 8.48 5.35 -0.32
CA PHE A 37 8.60 6.72 0.21
C PHE A 37 7.44 7.02 1.16
N GLU A 38 7.40 8.23 1.71
CA GLU A 38 6.38 8.65 2.65
C GLU A 38 5.59 9.85 2.11
N VAL A 39 4.30 9.91 2.45
CA VAL A 39 3.39 11.02 2.12
C VAL A 39 2.88 11.62 3.42
N ASN A 40 3.11 12.91 3.64
CA ASN A 40 2.57 13.65 4.78
C ASN A 40 1.17 14.18 4.41
N LEU A 41 0.13 13.41 4.75
CA LEU A 41 -1.27 13.73 4.51
C LEU A 41 -1.78 14.71 5.56
N THR A 42 -2.34 15.83 5.11
CA THR A 42 -3.02 16.81 5.97
C THR A 42 -4.43 17.05 5.46
N LEU A 43 -5.43 16.91 6.33
CA LEU A 43 -6.83 17.22 6.06
C LEU A 43 -7.24 18.47 6.83
N THR A 44 -8.03 19.35 6.21
CA THR A 44 -8.67 20.39 6.98
C THR A 44 -9.66 19.78 7.98
N PRO A 45 -9.97 20.45 9.11
CA PRO A 45 -10.94 19.94 10.10
C PRO A 45 -12.30 19.58 9.45
N ARG A 46 -12.79 20.41 8.52
CA ARG A 46 -14.07 20.16 7.83
C ARG A 46 -14.03 18.92 6.92
N ALA A 47 -12.89 18.67 6.25
CA ALA A 47 -12.72 17.48 5.42
C ALA A 47 -12.67 16.23 6.29
N ALA A 48 -11.87 16.25 7.35
CA ALA A 48 -11.75 15.12 8.28
C ALA A 48 -13.11 14.77 8.94
N GLU A 49 -13.88 15.78 9.40
CA GLU A 49 -15.20 15.61 9.99
C GLU A 49 -16.20 15.01 9.00
N MET A 50 -16.25 15.52 7.76
CA MET A 50 -17.15 15.00 6.72
C MET A 50 -16.84 13.53 6.42
N LEU A 51 -15.58 13.19 6.16
CA LEU A 51 -15.17 11.81 5.87
C LEU A 51 -15.48 10.87 7.05
N ALA A 52 -15.20 11.30 8.29
CA ALA A 52 -15.48 10.50 9.48
C ALA A 52 -16.99 10.28 9.70
N SER A 53 -17.83 11.35 9.55
CA SER A 53 -19.28 11.26 9.73
C SER A 53 -19.94 10.36 8.70
N THR A 54 -19.42 10.33 7.48
CA THR A 54 -19.88 9.48 6.38
C THR A 54 -19.22 8.10 6.37
N LYS A 55 -18.29 7.82 7.29
CA LYS A 55 -17.48 6.58 7.35
C LYS A 55 -16.68 6.34 6.06
N GLU A 56 -16.30 7.42 5.40
CA GLU A 56 -15.50 7.35 4.18
C GLU A 56 -14.00 7.26 4.53
N ARG A 57 -13.24 6.60 3.68
CA ARG A 57 -11.80 6.42 3.80
C ARG A 57 -11.06 7.31 2.82
N VAL A 58 -9.75 7.41 2.96
CA VAL A 58 -8.88 8.15 2.04
C VAL A 58 -7.96 7.15 1.32
N ILE A 59 -7.79 7.33 0.02
CA ILE A 59 -6.79 6.62 -0.78
C ILE A 59 -5.64 7.57 -1.07
N VAL A 60 -4.43 7.13 -0.74
CA VAL A 60 -3.18 7.73 -1.22
C VAL A 60 -2.70 6.83 -2.35
N ASP A 61 -2.75 7.35 -3.57
CA ASP A 61 -2.37 6.63 -4.78
C ASP A 61 -1.06 7.20 -5.34
N ALA A 62 -0.06 6.34 -5.45
CA ALA A 62 1.26 6.64 -5.98
C ALA A 62 1.43 5.89 -7.30
N MET A 63 1.20 6.56 -8.42
CA MET A 63 1.38 6.02 -9.77
C MET A 63 2.80 6.26 -10.24
N TYR A 64 3.51 5.18 -10.56
CA TYR A 64 4.88 5.22 -11.09
C TYR A 64 4.86 5.23 -12.61
N PHE A 65 5.69 6.07 -13.20
CA PHE A 65 5.81 6.18 -14.65
C PHE A 65 7.18 6.69 -15.07
N GLY A 66 7.43 6.74 -16.38
CA GLY A 66 8.63 7.33 -16.93
C GLY A 66 8.42 7.85 -18.34
N LEU A 67 9.24 8.81 -18.75
CA LEU A 67 9.26 9.26 -20.13
C LEU A 67 9.97 8.23 -21.01
N PRO A 68 9.48 7.94 -22.24
CA PRO A 68 10.10 6.97 -23.11
C PRO A 68 11.43 7.48 -23.69
N ILE A 69 12.41 6.57 -23.87
CA ILE A 69 13.70 6.88 -24.52
C ILE A 69 13.55 7.17 -26.02
N SER A 70 12.49 6.64 -26.65
CA SER A 70 12.15 6.86 -28.07
C SER A 70 10.64 6.70 -28.27
N PRO A 71 10.09 7.22 -29.39
CA PRO A 71 8.66 7.07 -29.70
C PRO A 71 8.18 5.63 -29.85
N ASP A 72 9.06 4.68 -30.16
CA ASP A 72 8.77 3.25 -30.32
C ASP A 72 9.23 2.42 -29.10
N ALA A 73 9.50 3.04 -27.96
CA ALA A 73 9.98 2.33 -26.78
C ALA A 73 8.93 1.32 -26.27
N PRO A 74 9.33 0.11 -25.86
CA PRO A 74 8.41 -0.86 -25.29
C PRO A 74 7.71 -0.33 -24.04
N GLY A 75 6.40 -0.60 -23.92
CA GLY A 75 5.60 -0.22 -22.75
C GLY A 75 5.04 1.21 -22.80
N ILE A 76 5.20 1.94 -23.90
CA ILE A 76 4.55 3.24 -24.09
C ILE A 76 3.02 3.07 -24.04
N ASP A 77 2.35 4.02 -23.36
CA ASP A 77 0.90 4.09 -23.31
C ASP A 77 0.27 4.37 -24.71
N GLU A 78 -1.04 4.27 -24.80
CA GLU A 78 -1.77 4.50 -26.05
C GLU A 78 -1.67 5.92 -26.62
N HIS A 79 -1.27 6.88 -25.76
CA HIS A 79 -1.08 8.27 -26.17
C HIS A 79 0.37 8.57 -26.61
N GLY A 80 1.30 7.63 -26.40
CA GLY A 80 2.71 7.77 -26.76
C GLY A 80 3.51 8.71 -25.85
N GLU A 81 3.00 9.04 -24.67
CA GLU A 81 3.55 10.07 -23.80
C GLU A 81 4.41 9.51 -22.66
N GLN A 82 4.02 8.37 -22.09
CA GLN A 82 4.68 7.81 -20.92
C GLN A 82 4.65 6.28 -20.89
N ILE A 83 5.53 5.73 -20.06
CA ILE A 83 5.59 4.30 -19.75
C ILE A 83 5.06 4.13 -18.34
N TYR A 84 3.95 3.38 -18.19
CA TYR A 84 3.40 3.05 -16.88
C TYR A 84 4.26 1.99 -16.20
N LEU A 85 4.62 2.25 -14.93
CA LEU A 85 5.47 1.39 -14.10
C LEU A 85 4.74 0.88 -12.85
N GLY A 86 3.41 0.88 -12.86
CA GLY A 86 2.60 0.38 -11.76
C GLY A 86 2.15 1.46 -10.76
N ASN A 87 1.47 1.04 -9.70
CA ASN A 87 1.02 1.93 -8.63
C ASN A 87 0.88 1.23 -7.28
N ASP A 88 0.98 2.02 -6.22
CA ASP A 88 0.55 1.65 -4.86
C ASP A 88 -0.67 2.48 -4.49
N ALA A 89 -1.77 1.83 -4.13
CA ALA A 89 -2.96 2.47 -3.58
C ALA A 89 -3.11 2.08 -2.11
N VAL A 90 -2.87 3.05 -1.22
CA VAL A 90 -2.89 2.83 0.23
C VAL A 90 -4.13 3.47 0.82
N GLU A 91 -5.01 2.64 1.40
CA GLU A 91 -6.21 3.11 2.08
C GLU A 91 -5.91 3.42 3.55
N VAL A 92 -6.30 4.63 4.00
CA VAL A 92 -6.06 5.11 5.37
C VAL A 92 -7.29 5.74 6.00
N ASP A 93 -7.26 5.89 7.32
CA ASP A 93 -8.28 6.63 8.05
C ASP A 93 -8.24 8.13 7.70
N PRO A 94 -9.36 8.86 7.79
CA PRO A 94 -9.43 10.29 7.46
C PRO A 94 -8.83 11.16 8.57
N VAL A 95 -7.55 10.99 8.83
CA VAL A 95 -6.79 11.74 9.84
C VAL A 95 -5.45 12.21 9.27
N ASN A 96 -4.89 13.27 9.86
CA ASN A 96 -3.53 13.69 9.51
C ASN A 96 -2.53 12.58 9.85
N ALA A 97 -1.73 12.17 8.89
CA ALA A 97 -0.80 11.04 9.06
C ALA A 97 0.37 11.09 8.10
N VAL A 98 1.46 10.45 8.47
CA VAL A 98 2.50 10.04 7.52
C VAL A 98 2.12 8.67 6.98
N VAL A 99 1.82 8.61 5.68
CA VAL A 99 1.40 7.41 4.97
C VAL A 99 2.58 6.86 4.19
N LYS A 100 2.86 5.57 4.34
CA LYS A 100 3.93 4.90 3.59
C LYS A 100 3.37 4.38 2.26
N ALA A 101 3.91 4.87 1.15
CA ALA A 101 3.81 4.22 -0.15
C ALA A 101 4.89 3.11 -0.19
N PRO A 102 4.51 1.81 -0.18
CA PRO A 102 5.48 0.73 0.04
C PRO A 102 6.41 0.47 -1.14
N GLY A 103 6.12 0.98 -2.33
CA GLY A 103 6.89 0.74 -3.55
C GLY A 103 6.74 -0.68 -4.11
N ASN A 104 5.81 -1.46 -3.57
CA ASN A 104 5.62 -2.86 -3.97
C ASN A 104 4.86 -2.99 -5.30
N GLY A 105 4.08 -1.97 -5.65
CA GLY A 105 3.36 -1.87 -6.92
C GLY A 105 4.23 -1.43 -8.09
N PHE A 106 5.51 -1.12 -7.85
CA PHE A 106 6.43 -0.73 -8.92
C PHE A 106 6.79 -1.93 -9.81
N ASP A 107 6.55 -1.81 -11.11
CA ASP A 107 6.91 -2.81 -12.12
C ASP A 107 8.12 -2.34 -12.94
N ALA A 108 9.22 -3.04 -12.77
CA ALA A 108 10.48 -2.74 -13.46
C ALA A 108 10.57 -3.31 -14.89
N THR A 109 9.53 -3.98 -15.39
CA THR A 109 9.57 -4.68 -16.70
C THR A 109 10.02 -3.77 -17.83
N HIS A 110 9.54 -2.52 -17.86
CA HIS A 110 9.89 -1.55 -18.90
C HIS A 110 10.82 -0.43 -18.42
N LEU A 111 11.46 -0.60 -17.26
CA LEU A 111 12.34 0.44 -16.70
C LEU A 111 13.49 0.82 -17.61
N ALA A 112 14.04 -0.15 -18.36
CA ALA A 112 15.12 0.09 -19.32
C ALA A 112 14.68 0.96 -20.52
N SER A 113 13.38 1.10 -20.76
CA SER A 113 12.79 1.95 -21.80
C SER A 113 12.53 3.38 -21.35
N VAL A 114 12.76 3.68 -20.05
CA VAL A 114 12.56 4.98 -19.45
C VAL A 114 13.80 5.85 -19.62
N LYS A 115 13.59 7.10 -20.04
CA LYS A 115 14.62 8.13 -20.14
C LYS A 115 14.85 8.78 -18.77
N GLY A 116 16.03 8.56 -18.21
CA GLY A 116 16.39 9.14 -16.91
C GLY A 116 15.85 8.31 -15.73
N GLU A 117 15.38 8.99 -14.67
CA GLU A 117 14.87 8.36 -13.48
C GLU A 117 13.36 8.15 -13.57
N PRO A 118 12.78 7.10 -12.94
CA PRO A 118 11.34 6.95 -12.85
C PRO A 118 10.74 8.08 -12.00
N GLU A 119 9.55 8.52 -12.40
CA GLU A 119 8.75 9.51 -11.69
C GLU A 119 7.60 8.86 -10.95
N VAL A 120 7.05 9.59 -9.98
CA VAL A 120 5.82 9.25 -9.29
C VAL A 120 4.85 10.43 -9.31
N LEU A 121 3.59 10.15 -9.62
CA LEU A 121 2.46 11.04 -9.39
C LEU A 121 1.74 10.55 -8.13
N VAL A 122 1.69 11.40 -7.09
CA VAL A 122 0.91 11.14 -5.88
C VAL A 122 -0.39 11.90 -5.97
N ASN A 123 -1.49 11.15 -5.97
CA ASN A 123 -2.86 11.66 -5.94
C ASN A 123 -3.56 11.16 -4.68
N VAL A 124 -4.42 12.00 -4.08
CA VAL A 124 -5.19 11.64 -2.89
C VAL A 124 -6.66 11.95 -3.11
N TYR A 125 -7.53 10.99 -2.78
CA TYR A 125 -8.97 11.11 -2.97
C TYR A 125 -9.75 10.29 -1.93
N SER A 126 -11.05 10.56 -1.77
CA SER A 126 -11.91 9.69 -0.94
C SER A 126 -12.12 8.33 -1.61
N ALA A 127 -12.19 7.26 -0.80
CA ALA A 127 -12.20 5.88 -1.30
C ALA A 127 -13.49 5.50 -2.05
N ARG A 128 -14.51 6.37 -2.05
CA ARG A 128 -15.80 6.17 -2.73
C ARG A 128 -16.54 4.91 -2.31
N LYS A 129 -16.43 4.57 -1.02
CA LYS A 129 -17.14 3.39 -0.47
C LYS A 129 -18.55 3.72 -0.02
N THR A 130 -18.75 4.93 0.46
CA THR A 130 -20.03 5.41 0.97
C THR A 130 -20.63 6.51 0.09
N HIS A 131 -19.83 7.16 -0.74
CA HIS A 131 -20.23 8.16 -1.72
C HIS A 131 -19.64 7.85 -3.09
N GLU A 132 -20.41 8.04 -4.16
CA GLU A 132 -19.95 7.81 -5.54
C GLU A 132 -18.91 8.86 -5.97
N ASN A 133 -19.06 10.08 -5.50
CA ASN A 133 -18.18 11.19 -5.83
C ASN A 133 -17.01 11.29 -4.85
N ASN A 134 -15.88 11.81 -5.34
CA ASN A 134 -14.79 12.22 -4.49
C ASN A 134 -15.23 13.40 -3.62
N LEU A 135 -15.02 13.31 -2.31
CA LEU A 135 -15.42 14.34 -1.34
C LEU A 135 -14.32 15.36 -1.05
N ILE A 136 -13.07 15.10 -1.45
CA ILE A 136 -11.93 15.94 -1.08
C ILE A 136 -11.14 16.39 -2.31
N SER A 137 -10.69 17.63 -2.28
CA SER A 137 -9.74 18.21 -3.22
C SER A 137 -8.37 18.29 -2.56
N CYS A 138 -7.39 17.66 -3.15
CA CYS A 138 -6.03 17.58 -2.61
C CYS A 138 -5.01 18.20 -3.57
N GLY A 139 -3.88 18.63 -3.02
CA GLY A 139 -2.70 18.91 -3.83
C GLY A 139 -2.21 17.64 -4.53
N LEU A 140 -1.42 17.83 -5.58
CA LEU A 140 -0.73 16.76 -6.29
C LEU A 140 0.78 16.90 -6.10
N TYR A 141 1.47 15.78 -6.13
CA TYR A 141 2.93 15.77 -6.29
C TYR A 141 3.27 14.98 -7.54
N GLN A 142 4.17 15.52 -8.36
CA GLN A 142 4.79 14.81 -9.47
C GLN A 142 6.28 15.11 -9.48
N GLY A 143 7.10 14.08 -9.62
CA GLY A 143 8.54 14.22 -9.72
C GLY A 143 9.28 12.89 -9.58
N PRO A 144 10.63 12.92 -9.65
CA PRO A 144 11.44 11.73 -9.51
C PRO A 144 11.18 11.01 -8.18
N VAL A 145 11.08 9.67 -8.21
CA VAL A 145 10.93 8.84 -7.00
C VAL A 145 12.06 9.14 -6.00
N ALA A 146 13.29 9.30 -6.49
CA ALA A 146 14.45 9.62 -5.66
C ALA A 146 14.30 10.96 -4.89
N MET A 147 13.48 11.88 -5.39
CA MET A 147 13.16 13.13 -4.67
C MET A 147 12.07 12.90 -3.61
N ALA A 148 11.05 12.11 -3.93
CA ALA A 148 10.00 11.73 -2.97
C ALA A 148 10.57 10.96 -1.76
N GLN A 149 11.68 10.27 -1.92
CA GLN A 149 12.37 9.51 -0.86
C GLN A 149 13.15 10.36 0.13
N LYS A 150 13.49 11.60 -0.23
CA LYS A 150 14.35 12.46 0.63
C LYS A 150 13.62 13.01 1.84
N GLN A 151 12.32 13.23 1.72
CA GLN A 151 11.45 13.72 2.79
C GLN A 151 10.00 13.35 2.48
N PRO A 152 9.12 13.25 3.47
CA PRO A 152 7.71 12.99 3.23
C PRO A 152 7.09 14.01 2.27
N VAL A 153 6.41 13.52 1.23
CA VAL A 153 5.74 14.35 0.22
C VAL A 153 4.53 15.03 0.86
N PRO A 154 4.47 16.37 0.93
CA PRO A 154 3.36 17.05 1.55
C PRO A 154 2.13 17.07 0.63
N ILE A 155 1.02 16.53 1.09
CA ILE A 155 -0.29 16.61 0.41
C ILE A 155 -1.31 17.17 1.39
N ALA A 156 -1.87 18.33 1.05
CA ALA A 156 -2.94 18.97 1.81
C ALA A 156 -4.27 18.82 1.08
N CYS A 157 -5.31 18.41 1.81
CA CYS A 157 -6.64 18.19 1.28
C CYS A 157 -7.67 19.05 2.00
N ASP A 158 -8.64 19.54 1.24
CA ASP A 158 -9.84 20.19 1.76
C ASP A 158 -11.10 19.50 1.21
N LEU A 159 -12.25 19.81 1.81
CA LEU A 159 -13.54 19.37 1.30
C LEU A 159 -13.83 20.04 -0.05
N ILE A 160 -14.36 19.29 -0.99
CA ILE A 160 -14.89 19.86 -2.24
C ILE A 160 -16.17 20.63 -1.91
N ASP A 161 -16.21 21.92 -2.24
CA ASP A 161 -17.40 22.73 -2.13
C ASP A 161 -18.31 22.45 -3.34
N TRP A 162 -19.24 21.51 -3.18
CA TRP A 162 -20.28 21.28 -4.17
C TRP A 162 -21.31 22.42 -4.10
N PRO A 163 -21.74 22.98 -5.24
CA PRO A 163 -22.87 23.93 -5.23
C PRO A 163 -24.09 23.29 -4.57
N ALA A 164 -24.87 24.09 -3.84
CA ALA A 164 -26.01 23.60 -3.08
C ALA A 164 -27.09 22.87 -3.93
N ASP A 165 -27.11 23.15 -5.22
CA ASP A 165 -27.95 22.50 -6.24
C ASP A 165 -27.37 21.20 -6.81
N ALA A 166 -26.11 20.92 -6.58
CA ALA A 166 -25.48 19.63 -6.84
C ALA A 166 -25.65 18.68 -5.63
N ALA A 167 -26.82 18.73 -4.97
CA ALA A 167 -27.13 17.84 -3.87
C ALA A 167 -26.89 16.40 -4.33
N VAL A 168 -25.90 15.75 -3.72
CA VAL A 168 -25.60 14.33 -3.91
C VAL A 168 -26.89 13.56 -3.67
N GLU A 169 -27.50 13.11 -4.74
CA GLU A 169 -28.66 12.22 -4.67
C GLU A 169 -28.17 10.97 -3.92
N ALA A 170 -28.62 10.85 -2.67
CA ALA A 170 -28.25 9.69 -1.86
C ALA A 170 -28.65 8.44 -2.64
N PRO A 171 -27.76 7.44 -2.79
CA PRO A 171 -28.09 6.24 -3.54
C PRO A 171 -29.35 5.62 -2.93
N ALA A 172 -30.38 5.46 -3.76
CA ALA A 172 -31.60 4.79 -3.35
C ALA A 172 -31.22 3.42 -2.79
N ALA A 173 -31.58 3.19 -1.52
CA ALA A 173 -31.37 1.91 -0.88
C ALA A 173 -31.98 0.82 -1.76
N LYS A 174 -31.15 -0.06 -2.29
CA LYS A 174 -31.61 -1.24 -3.04
C LYS A 174 -32.39 -2.10 -2.03
N GLN A 175 -33.71 -2.15 -2.23
CA GLN A 175 -34.62 -3.07 -1.56
C GLN A 175 -34.39 -4.51 -2.04
#